data_41d92474f341731e5f523f0557906238
#
_entry.id   41d92474f341731e5f523f0557906238
#
_cell.length_a   1.000
_cell.length_b   1.000
_cell.length_c   1.000
_cell.angle_alpha   90.00
_cell.angle_beta   90.00
_cell.angle_gamma   90.00
#
_symmetry.space_group_name_H-M   'P 1'
#
loop_
_entity.id
_entity.type
_entity.pdbx_description
1 polymer ?
#
loop_
_entity_poly.entity_id
_entity_poly.type
_entity_poly.pdbx_seq_one_letter_code
_entity_poly.pdbx_strand_id
1 'polypeptide(L)'
;MNFTELANRIFVQSITDYHKNDDVDTPINNPYPLKSIEYYLYLKNWIDTVQWHLEDIIRAPQIDPVEALQIKRRIDKSNQDRTDLVELIDSYFLDQYKDIKPAKDATINTESPAWAIDRLSILALKIHHMRQETERTDTSDEHRAQCQQKLNVLLEQQEDLSTAIGQLLDDIRAGRKYMKVYKQMKMYNDPELNPVLYASNKR
;
A
#
# COMPACT_ATOMS: atom_id res chain seq x y z
N MET A 1 18.57 -0.42 12.99
CA MET A 1 17.41 -0.83 12.17
C MET A 1 17.31 0.18 11.04
N ASN A 2 17.35 -0.27 9.81
CA ASN A 2 17.15 0.60 8.66
C ASN A 2 15.67 0.88 8.44
N PHE A 3 15.33 1.81 7.53
CA PHE A 3 13.94 2.23 7.31
C PHE A 3 13.05 1.08 6.80
N THR A 4 13.56 0.25 5.90
CA THR A 4 12.76 -0.84 5.31
C THR A 4 12.54 -2.01 6.28
N GLU A 5 13.48 -2.27 7.18
CA GLU A 5 13.27 -3.19 8.31
C GLU A 5 12.15 -2.70 9.24
N LEU A 6 12.13 -1.39 9.55
CA LEU A 6 11.05 -0.76 10.30
C LEU A 6 9.71 -0.91 9.59
N ALA A 7 9.65 -0.58 8.30
CA ALA A 7 8.44 -0.65 7.50
C ALA A 7 7.88 -2.08 7.44
N ASN A 8 8.70 -3.07 7.11
CA ASN A 8 8.30 -4.47 7.05
C ASN A 8 7.76 -4.98 8.40
N ARG A 9 8.40 -4.61 9.52
CA ARG A 9 7.92 -4.98 10.86
C ARG A 9 6.54 -4.39 11.14
N ILE A 10 6.33 -3.11 10.79
CA ILE A 10 5.04 -2.42 11.01
C ILE A 10 3.96 -3.03 10.13
N PHE A 11 4.25 -3.38 8.89
CA PHE A 11 3.29 -4.04 8.00
C PHE A 11 2.88 -5.40 8.53
N VAL A 12 3.83 -6.23 8.96
CA VAL A 12 3.51 -7.52 9.60
C VAL A 12 2.64 -7.33 10.85
N GLN A 13 2.94 -6.33 11.68
CA GLN A 13 2.13 -6.02 12.86
C GLN A 13 0.72 -5.60 12.47
N SER A 14 0.55 -4.69 11.51
CA SER A 14 -0.77 -4.22 11.03
C SER A 14 -1.62 -5.38 10.49
N ILE A 15 -1.03 -6.24 9.65
CA ILE A 15 -1.69 -7.44 9.12
C ILE A 15 -2.13 -8.37 10.26
N THR A 16 -1.24 -8.62 11.22
CA THR A 16 -1.54 -9.49 12.38
C THR A 16 -2.66 -8.90 13.24
N ASP A 17 -2.64 -7.60 13.47
CA ASP A 17 -3.65 -6.92 14.29
C ASP A 17 -5.02 -6.91 13.60
N TYR A 18 -5.07 -6.72 12.28
CA TYR A 18 -6.31 -6.81 11.51
C TYR A 18 -6.94 -8.21 11.59
N HIS A 19 -6.16 -9.26 11.36
CA HIS A 19 -6.65 -10.66 11.34
C HIS A 19 -7.03 -11.22 12.71
N LYS A 20 -6.91 -10.45 13.80
CA LYS A 20 -7.51 -10.83 15.08
C LYS A 20 -9.04 -10.83 15.02
N ASN A 21 -9.63 -9.92 14.26
CA ASN A 21 -11.07 -9.83 14.04
C ASN A 21 -11.47 -10.28 12.63
N ASP A 22 -10.60 -10.10 11.66
CA ASP A 22 -10.76 -10.48 10.25
C ASP A 22 -12.05 -9.92 9.63
N ASP A 23 -12.33 -8.65 9.89
CA ASP A 23 -13.56 -7.98 9.46
C ASP A 23 -13.25 -6.59 8.91
N VAL A 24 -13.77 -6.30 7.71
CA VAL A 24 -13.60 -5.03 6.98
C VAL A 24 -14.20 -3.82 7.69
N ASP A 25 -15.04 -4.04 8.68
CA ASP A 25 -15.68 -3.00 9.50
C ASP A 25 -14.98 -2.79 10.85
N THR A 26 -13.93 -3.56 11.14
CA THR A 26 -13.13 -3.40 12.37
C THR A 26 -12.48 -2.01 12.40
N PRO A 27 -12.75 -1.20 13.44
CA PRO A 27 -12.10 0.08 13.60
C PRO A 27 -10.59 -0.08 13.80
N ILE A 28 -9.80 0.75 13.10
CA ILE A 28 -8.35 0.76 13.29
C ILE A 28 -7.99 1.23 14.70
N ASN A 29 -7.12 0.48 15.38
CA ASN A 29 -6.48 0.89 16.62
C ASN A 29 -4.97 1.01 16.37
N ASN A 30 -4.54 2.16 15.86
CA ASN A 30 -3.15 2.41 15.52
C ASN A 30 -2.32 2.66 16.79
N PRO A 31 -1.32 1.82 17.11
CA PRO A 31 -0.55 1.93 18.35
C PRO A 31 0.52 3.03 18.33
N TYR A 32 0.74 3.67 17.19
CA TYR A 32 1.81 4.65 17.00
C TYR A 32 1.32 6.09 17.19
N PRO A 33 2.20 7.01 17.62
CA PRO A 33 1.87 8.42 17.78
C PRO A 33 1.35 9.03 16.47
N LEU A 34 0.28 9.81 16.57
CA LEU A 34 -0.32 10.50 15.42
C LEU A 34 0.73 11.33 14.65
N LYS A 35 0.72 11.23 13.32
CA LYS A 35 1.64 11.90 12.41
C LYS A 35 3.09 11.42 12.45
N SER A 36 3.43 10.38 13.20
CA SER A 36 4.74 9.73 13.06
C SER A 36 4.79 8.93 11.74
N ILE A 37 5.98 8.63 11.27
CA ILE A 37 6.13 7.77 10.08
C ILE A 37 5.59 6.35 10.35
N GLU A 38 5.78 5.85 11.56
CA GLU A 38 5.23 4.57 11.99
C GLU A 38 3.71 4.55 11.94
N TYR A 39 3.07 5.66 12.36
CA TYR A 39 1.63 5.82 12.26
C TYR A 39 1.15 5.73 10.81
N TYR A 40 1.83 6.42 9.88
CA TYR A 40 1.46 6.40 8.47
C TYR A 40 1.69 5.03 7.83
N LEU A 41 2.79 4.35 8.16
CA LEU A 41 3.06 3.00 7.66
C LEU A 41 2.02 1.98 8.14
N TYR A 42 1.65 2.03 9.42
CA TYR A 42 0.63 1.15 9.99
C TYR A 42 -0.75 1.42 9.34
N LEU A 43 -1.16 2.68 9.26
CA LEU A 43 -2.42 3.08 8.62
C LEU A 43 -2.45 2.68 7.15
N LYS A 44 -1.33 2.86 6.43
CA LYS A 44 -1.20 2.47 5.01
C LYS A 44 -1.47 0.99 4.81
N ASN A 45 -0.83 0.14 5.60
CA ASN A 45 -1.00 -1.30 5.48
C ASN A 45 -2.39 -1.76 5.95
N TRP A 46 -2.98 -1.12 6.96
CA TRP A 46 -4.35 -1.38 7.39
C TRP A 46 -5.36 -1.11 6.26
N ILE A 47 -5.25 0.04 5.58
CA ILE A 47 -6.09 0.38 4.44
C ILE A 47 -5.94 -0.65 3.32
N ASP A 48 -4.71 -1.07 3.01
CA ASP A 48 -4.44 -2.09 1.99
C ASP A 48 -5.08 -3.44 2.37
N THR A 49 -5.01 -3.82 3.65
CA THR A 49 -5.59 -5.08 4.15
C THR A 49 -7.11 -5.05 4.05
N VAL A 50 -7.76 -3.97 4.51
CA VAL A 50 -9.22 -3.80 4.35
C VAL A 50 -9.62 -3.84 2.88
N GLN A 51 -8.88 -3.15 2.02
CA GLN A 51 -9.17 -3.14 0.59
C GLN A 51 -9.00 -4.53 -0.04
N TRP A 52 -7.99 -5.29 0.35
CA TRP A 52 -7.80 -6.68 -0.09
C TRP A 52 -9.06 -7.51 0.16
N HIS A 53 -9.59 -7.49 1.38
CA HIS A 53 -10.78 -8.25 1.72
C HIS A 53 -12.06 -7.70 1.06
N LEU A 54 -12.20 -6.39 0.86
CA LEU A 54 -13.30 -5.82 0.06
C LEU A 54 -13.24 -6.31 -1.40
N GLU A 55 -12.03 -6.44 -1.96
CA GLU A 55 -11.81 -7.01 -3.29
C GLU A 55 -12.15 -8.51 -3.37
N ASP A 56 -12.00 -9.25 -2.28
CA ASP A 56 -12.43 -10.64 -2.20
C ASP A 56 -13.97 -10.74 -2.11
N ILE A 57 -14.60 -9.93 -1.27
CA ILE A 57 -16.07 -9.90 -1.10
C ILE A 57 -16.76 -9.60 -2.42
N ILE A 58 -16.32 -8.58 -3.19
CA ILE A 58 -16.97 -8.19 -4.45
C ILE A 58 -16.87 -9.27 -5.52
N ARG A 59 -15.94 -10.22 -5.41
CA ARG A 59 -15.76 -11.34 -6.34
C ARG A 59 -16.62 -12.56 -6.01
N ALA A 60 -17.40 -12.52 -4.94
CA ALA A 60 -18.30 -13.62 -4.60
C ALA A 60 -19.31 -13.84 -5.74
N PRO A 61 -19.41 -15.07 -6.35
CA PRO A 61 -20.21 -15.29 -7.54
C PRO A 61 -21.72 -15.03 -7.36
N GLN A 62 -22.20 -15.03 -6.12
CA GLN A 62 -23.61 -14.87 -5.75
C GLN A 62 -23.87 -13.55 -5.01
N ILE A 63 -22.96 -12.59 -5.06
CA ILE A 63 -23.15 -11.30 -4.37
C ILE A 63 -24.38 -10.56 -4.92
N ASP A 64 -25.14 -9.98 -4.02
CA ASP A 64 -26.27 -9.12 -4.40
C ASP A 64 -25.77 -7.86 -5.17
N PRO A 65 -26.40 -7.47 -6.29
CA PRO A 65 -25.94 -6.32 -7.08
C PRO A 65 -25.93 -4.98 -6.32
N VAL A 66 -26.82 -4.78 -5.35
CA VAL A 66 -26.85 -3.56 -4.52
C VAL A 66 -25.67 -3.57 -3.56
N GLU A 67 -25.43 -4.70 -2.91
CA GLU A 67 -24.28 -4.91 -2.05
C GLU A 67 -22.97 -4.74 -2.84
N ALA A 68 -22.85 -5.36 -4.02
CA ALA A 68 -21.68 -5.22 -4.88
C ALA A 68 -21.39 -3.74 -5.22
N LEU A 69 -22.41 -2.93 -5.48
CA LEU A 69 -22.25 -1.50 -5.72
C LEU A 69 -21.76 -0.75 -4.47
N GLN A 70 -22.25 -1.12 -3.28
CA GLN A 70 -21.79 -0.53 -2.02
C GLN A 70 -20.32 -0.87 -1.76
N ILE A 71 -19.94 -2.13 -1.94
CA ILE A 71 -18.55 -2.58 -1.81
C ILE A 71 -17.66 -1.86 -2.83
N LYS A 72 -18.08 -1.74 -4.09
CA LYS A 72 -17.32 -0.99 -5.11
C LYS A 72 -17.07 0.46 -4.71
N ARG A 73 -18.05 1.15 -4.14
CA ARG A 73 -17.88 2.51 -3.64
C ARG A 73 -16.91 2.59 -2.46
N ARG A 74 -16.90 1.59 -1.57
CA ARG A 74 -15.92 1.48 -0.48
C ARG A 74 -14.51 1.29 -1.03
N ILE A 75 -14.33 0.43 -2.03
CA ILE A 75 -13.05 0.21 -2.72
C ILE A 75 -12.55 1.52 -3.36
N ASP A 76 -13.44 2.26 -4.04
CA ASP A 76 -13.07 3.55 -4.66
C ASP A 76 -12.63 4.58 -3.62
N LYS A 77 -13.35 4.66 -2.49
CA LYS A 77 -12.95 5.51 -1.37
C LYS A 77 -11.62 5.06 -0.77
N SER A 78 -11.43 3.76 -0.52
CA SER A 78 -10.18 3.20 -0.01
C SER A 78 -8.99 3.52 -0.91
N ASN A 79 -9.17 3.42 -2.24
CA ASN A 79 -8.15 3.83 -3.21
C ASN A 79 -7.81 5.32 -3.12
N GLN A 80 -8.78 6.19 -2.79
CA GLN A 80 -8.51 7.61 -2.56
C GLN A 80 -7.72 7.79 -1.26
N ASP A 81 -8.18 7.22 -0.15
CA ASP A 81 -7.53 7.32 1.16
C ASP A 81 -6.08 6.80 1.10
N ARG A 82 -5.86 5.70 0.39
CA ARG A 82 -4.53 5.13 0.12
C ARG A 82 -3.62 6.11 -0.62
N THR A 83 -4.13 6.77 -1.66
CA THR A 83 -3.35 7.73 -2.44
C THR A 83 -3.01 8.98 -1.62
N ASP A 84 -3.98 9.50 -0.87
CA ASP A 84 -3.77 10.66 0.00
C ASP A 84 -2.71 10.35 1.06
N LEU A 85 -2.68 9.12 1.57
CA LEU A 85 -1.67 8.68 2.53
C LEU A 85 -0.27 8.53 1.91
N VAL A 86 -0.17 8.07 0.64
CA VAL A 86 1.09 8.08 -0.10
C VAL A 86 1.64 9.50 -0.22
N GLU A 87 0.79 10.50 -0.51
CA GLU A 87 1.20 11.91 -0.54
C GLU A 87 1.68 12.42 0.83
N LEU A 88 1.09 11.96 1.93
CA LEU A 88 1.55 12.30 3.28
C LEU A 88 2.92 11.69 3.60
N ILE A 89 3.14 10.43 3.20
CA ILE A 89 4.44 9.75 3.37
C ILE A 89 5.51 10.46 2.53
N ASP A 90 5.19 10.86 1.29
CA ASP A 90 6.11 11.64 0.46
C ASP A 90 6.43 13.01 1.09
N SER A 91 5.43 13.66 1.68
CA SER A 91 5.62 14.92 2.40
C SER A 91 6.56 14.76 3.60
N TYR A 92 6.48 13.63 4.31
CA TYR A 92 7.43 13.28 5.35
C TYR A 92 8.88 13.21 4.83
N PHE A 93 9.11 12.53 3.70
CA PHE A 93 10.46 12.45 3.11
C PHE A 93 10.94 13.79 2.57
N LEU A 94 10.07 14.59 1.97
CA LEU A 94 10.43 15.95 1.57
C LEU A 94 10.92 16.78 2.76
N ASP A 95 10.24 16.70 3.91
CA ASP A 95 10.66 17.41 5.12
C ASP A 95 11.98 16.87 5.66
N GLN A 96 12.16 15.54 5.66
CA GLN A 96 13.41 14.90 6.09
C GLN A 96 14.63 15.31 5.26
N TYR A 97 14.44 15.56 3.98
CA TYR A 97 15.54 15.85 3.03
C TYR A 97 15.54 17.29 2.53
N LYS A 98 14.75 18.20 3.13
CA LYS A 98 14.59 19.59 2.68
C LYS A 98 15.91 20.39 2.61
N ASP A 99 16.87 20.07 3.47
CA ASP A 99 18.16 20.76 3.56
C ASP A 99 19.24 20.13 2.66
N ILE A 100 18.94 19.00 2.02
CA ILE A 100 19.86 18.33 1.10
C ILE A 100 19.87 19.05 -0.24
N LYS A 101 21.03 19.56 -0.61
CA LYS A 101 21.24 20.17 -1.95
C LYS A 101 21.63 19.08 -2.93
N PRO A 102 20.83 18.85 -3.98
CA PRO A 102 21.20 17.89 -5.02
C PRO A 102 22.52 18.27 -5.69
N ALA A 103 23.34 17.27 -6.00
CA ALA A 103 24.51 17.44 -6.82
C ALA A 103 24.15 17.96 -8.22
N LYS A 104 25.08 18.58 -8.93
CA LYS A 104 24.83 19.16 -10.27
C LYS A 104 24.36 18.11 -11.30
N ASP A 105 24.81 16.89 -11.12
CA ASP A 105 24.50 15.70 -11.94
C ASP A 105 23.48 14.75 -11.28
N ALA A 106 22.80 15.22 -10.22
CA ALA A 106 21.78 14.42 -9.54
C ALA A 106 20.66 14.02 -10.51
N THR A 107 20.20 12.77 -10.36
CA THR A 107 19.14 12.20 -11.21
C THR A 107 17.81 12.10 -10.46
N ILE A 108 16.71 12.05 -11.21
CA ILE A 108 15.38 11.73 -10.68
C ILE A 108 15.10 10.24 -10.80
N ASN A 109 14.28 9.71 -9.89
CA ASN A 109 13.81 8.33 -9.97
C ASN A 109 12.42 8.27 -10.64
N THR A 110 12.02 7.10 -11.15
CA THR A 110 10.71 6.90 -11.80
C THR A 110 9.54 6.99 -10.83
N GLU A 111 9.77 6.62 -9.57
CA GLU A 111 8.78 6.72 -8.50
C GLU A 111 9.40 7.38 -7.26
N SER A 112 8.56 7.95 -6.43
CA SER A 112 8.96 8.51 -5.14
C SER A 112 9.19 7.40 -4.10
N PRO A 113 9.87 7.70 -2.97
CA PRO A 113 9.99 6.74 -1.87
C PRO A 113 8.63 6.20 -1.38
N ALA A 114 7.60 7.04 -1.30
CA ALA A 114 6.30 6.62 -0.81
C ALA A 114 5.59 5.65 -1.76
N TRP A 115 5.73 5.81 -3.08
CA TRP A 115 5.20 4.84 -4.04
C TRP A 115 5.92 3.49 -3.98
N ALA A 116 7.23 3.49 -3.75
CA ALA A 116 7.96 2.25 -3.54
C ALA A 116 7.54 1.55 -2.22
N ILE A 117 7.26 2.32 -1.17
CA ILE A 117 6.72 1.83 0.11
C ILE A 117 5.28 1.31 -0.05
N ASP A 118 4.44 1.95 -0.86
CA ASP A 118 3.11 1.45 -1.22
C ASP A 118 3.19 0.04 -1.81
N ARG A 119 4.10 -0.20 -2.74
CA ARG A 119 4.35 -1.53 -3.30
C ARG A 119 4.83 -2.53 -2.26
N LEU A 120 5.72 -2.10 -1.34
CA LEU A 120 6.22 -2.96 -0.27
C LEU A 120 5.11 -3.38 0.70
N SER A 121 4.17 -2.48 1.03
CA SER A 121 3.01 -2.76 1.86
C SER A 121 2.10 -3.83 1.23
N ILE A 122 1.78 -3.70 -0.05
CA ILE A 122 0.98 -4.68 -0.79
C ILE A 122 1.71 -6.02 -0.90
N LEU A 123 3.04 -6.01 -1.07
CA LEU A 123 3.86 -7.21 -1.12
C LEU A 123 3.84 -7.97 0.22
N ALA A 124 3.84 -7.26 1.36
CA ALA A 124 3.70 -7.87 2.67
C ALA A 124 2.37 -8.64 2.82
N LEU A 125 1.26 -8.09 2.30
CA LEU A 125 -0.04 -8.78 2.24
C LEU A 125 0.01 -10.03 1.37
N LYS A 126 0.59 -9.94 0.17
CA LYS A 126 0.75 -11.09 -0.72
C LYS A 126 1.54 -12.23 -0.06
N ILE A 127 2.61 -11.89 0.67
CA ILE A 127 3.41 -12.84 1.42
C ILE A 127 2.58 -13.50 2.52
N HIS A 128 1.79 -12.70 3.27
CA HIS A 128 0.94 -13.21 4.32
C HIS A 128 -0.07 -14.24 3.79
N HIS A 129 -0.87 -13.88 2.79
CA HIS A 129 -1.87 -14.77 2.23
C HIS A 129 -1.25 -15.98 1.49
N MET A 130 -0.13 -15.80 0.79
CA MET A 130 0.55 -16.92 0.16
C MET A 130 1.12 -17.92 1.19
N ARG A 131 1.56 -17.43 2.35
CA ARG A 131 1.99 -18.31 3.45
C ARG A 131 0.80 -19.11 4.00
N GLN A 132 -0.36 -18.51 4.19
CA GLN A 132 -1.57 -19.22 4.57
C GLN A 132 -1.90 -20.35 3.57
N GLU A 133 -1.78 -20.11 2.25
CA GLU A 133 -1.99 -21.13 1.23
C GLU A 133 -0.99 -22.30 1.33
N THR A 134 0.25 -22.06 1.75
CA THR A 134 1.23 -23.15 1.96
C THR A 134 0.91 -24.01 3.18
N GLU A 135 0.16 -23.48 4.13
CA GLU A 135 -0.20 -24.14 5.41
C GLU A 135 -1.59 -24.79 5.37
N ARG A 136 -2.34 -24.64 4.28
CA ARG A 136 -3.69 -25.23 4.14
C ARG A 136 -3.65 -26.75 4.19
N THR A 137 -4.53 -27.32 5.01
CA THR A 137 -4.66 -28.77 5.20
C THR A 137 -5.76 -29.41 4.35
N ASP A 138 -6.64 -28.60 3.75
CA ASP A 138 -7.79 -28.98 2.94
C ASP A 138 -7.49 -28.98 1.43
N THR A 139 -6.21 -28.95 1.04
CA THR A 139 -5.76 -28.93 -0.35
C THR A 139 -4.69 -29.98 -0.64
N SER A 140 -4.35 -30.19 -1.92
CA SER A 140 -3.34 -31.18 -2.33
C SER A 140 -1.92 -30.77 -1.98
N ASP A 141 -1.01 -31.74 -1.85
CA ASP A 141 0.42 -31.50 -1.68
C ASP A 141 1.02 -30.76 -2.87
N GLU A 142 0.52 -31.04 -4.08
CA GLU A 142 0.94 -30.34 -5.30
C GLU A 142 0.60 -28.85 -5.25
N HIS A 143 -0.63 -28.51 -4.81
CA HIS A 143 -1.02 -27.10 -4.65
C HIS A 143 -0.12 -26.40 -3.62
N ARG A 144 0.12 -27.02 -2.45
CA ARG A 144 1.01 -26.44 -1.43
C ARG A 144 2.43 -26.23 -1.95
N ALA A 145 2.96 -27.19 -2.72
CA ALA A 145 4.28 -27.08 -3.32
C ALA A 145 4.36 -25.93 -4.34
N GLN A 146 3.34 -25.71 -5.17
CA GLN A 146 3.24 -24.58 -6.08
C GLN A 146 3.14 -23.24 -5.32
N CYS A 147 2.35 -23.19 -4.25
CA CYS A 147 2.25 -22.01 -3.39
C CYS A 147 3.59 -21.70 -2.69
N GLN A 148 4.34 -22.74 -2.26
CA GLN A 148 5.68 -22.55 -1.70
C GLN A 148 6.66 -21.95 -2.70
N GLN A 149 6.63 -22.37 -3.95
CA GLN A 149 7.45 -21.77 -5.01
C GLN A 149 7.11 -20.29 -5.20
N LYS A 150 5.82 -19.94 -5.26
CA LYS A 150 5.36 -18.55 -5.35
C LYS A 150 5.78 -17.73 -4.13
N LEU A 151 5.66 -18.30 -2.92
CA LEU A 151 6.09 -17.65 -1.68
C LEU A 151 7.58 -17.33 -1.71
N ASN A 152 8.43 -18.25 -2.18
CA ASN A 152 9.87 -18.01 -2.29
C ASN A 152 10.18 -16.82 -3.22
N VAL A 153 9.49 -16.71 -4.36
CA VAL A 153 9.62 -15.56 -5.27
C VAL A 153 9.15 -14.26 -4.61
N LEU A 154 8.06 -14.29 -3.84
CA LEU A 154 7.57 -13.09 -3.14
C LEU A 154 8.55 -12.63 -2.04
N LEU A 155 9.22 -13.57 -1.36
CA LEU A 155 10.24 -13.26 -0.36
C LEU A 155 11.49 -12.64 -0.99
N GLU A 156 11.94 -13.17 -2.14
CA GLU A 156 13.02 -12.57 -2.93
C GLU A 156 12.66 -11.15 -3.39
N GLN A 157 11.44 -10.94 -3.91
CA GLN A 157 10.94 -9.61 -4.28
C GLN A 157 10.92 -8.64 -3.08
N GLN A 158 10.61 -9.12 -1.87
CA GLN A 158 10.62 -8.28 -0.67
C GLN A 158 12.04 -7.83 -0.32
N GLU A 159 13.02 -8.72 -0.43
CA GLU A 159 14.44 -8.39 -0.20
C GLU A 159 14.93 -7.37 -1.23
N ASP A 160 14.70 -7.63 -2.52
CA ASP A 160 15.09 -6.74 -3.61
C ASP A 160 14.46 -5.36 -3.49
N LEU A 161 13.14 -5.30 -3.25
CA LEU A 161 12.43 -4.03 -3.11
C LEU A 161 12.88 -3.27 -1.85
N SER A 162 13.10 -3.97 -0.74
CA SER A 162 13.61 -3.37 0.50
C SER A 162 15.01 -2.78 0.29
N THR A 163 15.88 -3.51 -0.41
CA THR A 163 17.21 -3.06 -0.78
C THR A 163 17.16 -1.83 -1.69
N ALA A 164 16.34 -1.87 -2.74
CA ALA A 164 16.20 -0.76 -3.69
C ALA A 164 15.64 0.52 -3.01
N ILE A 165 14.69 0.39 -2.09
CA ILE A 165 14.18 1.52 -1.30
C ILE A 165 15.30 2.09 -0.42
N GLY A 166 16.07 1.24 0.26
CA GLY A 166 17.22 1.68 1.06
C GLY A 166 18.23 2.47 0.23
N GLN A 167 18.60 1.95 -0.94
CA GLN A 167 19.50 2.63 -1.88
C GLN A 167 18.95 3.97 -2.36
N LEU A 168 17.64 4.04 -2.69
CA LEU A 168 16.99 5.28 -3.08
C LEU A 168 17.07 6.35 -1.99
N LEU A 169 16.76 5.98 -0.74
CA LEU A 169 16.82 6.90 0.40
C LEU A 169 18.26 7.37 0.68
N ASP A 170 19.24 6.49 0.55
CA ASP A 170 20.66 6.83 0.69
C ASP A 170 21.16 7.73 -0.44
N ASP A 171 20.70 7.51 -1.67
CA ASP A 171 21.02 8.37 -2.81
C ASP A 171 20.43 9.77 -2.65
N ILE A 172 19.19 9.90 -2.15
CA ILE A 172 18.57 11.20 -1.85
C ILE A 172 19.33 11.90 -0.72
N ARG A 173 19.62 11.19 0.38
CA ARG A 173 20.40 11.73 1.51
C ARG A 173 21.78 12.24 1.09
N ALA A 174 22.42 11.54 0.17
CA ALA A 174 23.74 11.93 -0.37
C ALA A 174 23.68 12.96 -1.49
N GLY A 175 22.48 13.41 -1.89
CA GLY A 175 22.30 14.36 -2.98
C GLY A 175 22.56 13.80 -4.38
N ARG A 176 22.75 12.49 -4.54
CA ARG A 176 22.91 11.83 -5.85
C ARG A 176 21.59 11.74 -6.62
N LYS A 177 20.49 11.67 -5.87
CA LYS A 177 19.13 11.77 -6.43
C LYS A 177 18.36 12.89 -5.77
N TYR A 178 17.39 13.43 -6.49
CA TYR A 178 16.40 14.34 -5.94
C TYR A 178 14.99 13.80 -6.14
N MET A 179 14.09 14.12 -5.21
CA MET A 179 12.69 13.73 -5.32
C MET A 179 11.81 14.95 -5.64
N LYS A 180 10.76 14.65 -6.40
CA LYS A 180 9.64 15.58 -6.62
C LYS A 180 8.36 14.85 -6.25
N VAL A 181 7.46 15.56 -5.60
CA VAL A 181 6.14 15.04 -5.26
C VAL A 181 5.11 15.72 -6.14
N TYR A 182 4.33 14.92 -6.83
CA TYR A 182 3.20 15.38 -7.61
C TYR A 182 1.93 14.84 -7.01
N LYS A 183 0.95 15.72 -6.80
CA LYS A 183 -0.40 15.29 -6.43
C LYS A 183 -1.02 14.50 -7.57
N GLN A 184 -1.72 13.44 -7.23
CA GLN A 184 -2.51 12.72 -8.22
C GLN A 184 -3.73 13.56 -8.61
N MET A 185 -3.74 14.05 -9.83
CA MET A 185 -4.86 14.81 -10.40
C MET A 185 -5.97 13.83 -10.85
N LYS A 186 -6.63 13.16 -9.89
CA LYS A 186 -7.71 12.22 -10.20
C LYS A 186 -8.92 12.95 -10.77
N MET A 187 -9.28 12.64 -12.01
CA MET A 187 -10.39 13.30 -12.72
C MET A 187 -11.72 12.56 -12.59
N TYR A 188 -11.68 11.22 -12.48
CA TYR A 188 -12.90 10.40 -12.55
C TYR A 188 -13.81 10.49 -11.32
N ASN A 189 -13.28 10.87 -10.15
CA ASN A 189 -14.08 11.08 -8.94
C ASN A 189 -14.50 12.54 -8.75
N ASP A 190 -14.00 13.46 -9.59
CA ASP A 190 -14.28 14.88 -9.49
C ASP A 190 -15.58 15.21 -10.24
N PRO A 191 -16.60 15.75 -9.55
CA PRO A 191 -17.90 16.08 -10.18
C PRO A 191 -17.80 17.17 -11.23
N GLU A 192 -16.74 17.98 -11.28
CA GLU A 192 -16.54 19.00 -12.30
C GLU A 192 -15.71 18.50 -13.49
N LEU A 193 -14.93 17.43 -13.30
CA LEU A 193 -14.00 16.90 -14.32
C LEU A 193 -14.54 15.63 -15.00
N ASN A 194 -15.42 14.86 -14.34
CA ASN A 194 -16.00 13.64 -14.92
C ASN A 194 -17.29 13.96 -15.69
N PRO A 195 -17.33 13.74 -17.03
CA PRO A 195 -18.50 14.02 -17.86
C PRO A 195 -19.79 13.35 -17.40
N VAL A 196 -19.72 12.14 -16.86
CA VAL A 196 -20.88 11.40 -16.34
C VAL A 196 -21.47 12.09 -15.12
N LEU A 197 -20.61 12.66 -14.25
CA LEU A 197 -21.04 13.32 -13.02
C LEU A 197 -21.61 14.70 -13.30
N TYR A 198 -20.94 15.55 -14.10
CA TYR A 198 -21.47 16.89 -14.38
C TYR A 198 -22.66 16.88 -15.35
N ALA A 199 -22.81 15.88 -16.21
CA ALA A 199 -23.99 15.74 -17.05
C ALA A 199 -25.24 15.33 -16.25
N SER A 200 -25.10 14.60 -15.15
CA SER A 200 -26.19 14.21 -14.25
C SER A 200 -26.77 15.40 -13.48
N ASN A 201 -25.95 16.42 -13.20
CA ASN A 201 -26.36 17.64 -12.49
C ASN A 201 -27.12 18.65 -13.37
N LYS A 202 -27.26 18.38 -14.69
CA LYS A 202 -27.99 19.23 -15.65
C LYS A 202 -29.38 18.71 -15.98
N ARG A 203 -29.84 17.67 -15.30
CA ARG A 203 -31.20 17.15 -15.35
C ARG A 203 -31.90 17.43 -14.03
#